data_263226131c2bf37e1becb28dee829fa9
#
_entry.id   263226131c2bf37e1becb28dee829fa9
#
_cell.length_a   1.000
_cell.length_b   1.000
_cell.length_c   1.000
_cell.angle_alpha   90.00
_cell.angle_beta   90.00
_cell.angle_gamma   90.00
#
_symmetry.space_group_name_H-M   'P 1'
#
loop_
_entity.id
_entity.type
_entity.pdbx_description
1 polymer ?
#
loop_
_entity_poly.entity_id
_entity_poly.type
_entity_poly.pdbx_seq_one_letter_code
_entity_poly.pdbx_strand_id
1 'polypeptide(L)'
;TGYVGAGISLFLHDRGHRVTSTGRSGRPAFDQSAIHQIRFDLLEDHGSTPLPGSEVAIIAPWIEVDNGASTPWMDNLLDGLSAAGTGAVIYFSTMWVYGQNPEGTLSESSPVSPSGPYGDAHLRNEDILTRRAGEMHLDVTILRMSNLVGPDPCYPLRVKIDFVHELMATAVDDGLIELRSKPSTPRNVITRSLLHHYLAAIIDRSSSPGRVEILNIGGTTTMTMLDLARRIALTAEHYHGRPVRLTHPEDAGEIPRFHLDTSMIQSLAGPCPEDLDAE
;
A
#
# COMPACT_ATOMS: atom_id res chain seq x y z
N THR A 1 11.88 -2.94 5.11
CA THR A 1 11.03 -3.39 4.00
C THR A 1 9.89 -4.24 4.54
N GLY A 2 8.66 -3.80 4.34
CA GLY A 2 7.44 -4.50 4.72
C GLY A 2 6.83 -5.29 3.55
N TYR A 3 5.59 -5.76 3.70
CA TYR A 3 4.83 -6.53 2.70
C TYR A 3 4.75 -5.82 1.33
N VAL A 4 4.40 -4.54 1.32
CA VAL A 4 4.35 -3.72 0.09
C VAL A 4 5.75 -3.54 -0.49
N GLY A 5 6.69 -3.04 0.30
CA GLY A 5 8.03 -2.71 -0.17
C GLY A 5 8.84 -3.91 -0.66
N ALA A 6 8.65 -5.10 -0.06
CA ALA A 6 9.32 -6.31 -0.53
C ALA A 6 8.81 -6.74 -1.92
N GLY A 7 7.50 -6.75 -2.12
CA GLY A 7 6.91 -7.06 -3.43
C GLY A 7 7.37 -6.11 -4.52
N ILE A 8 7.40 -4.79 -4.20
CA ILE A 8 7.90 -3.77 -5.13
C ILE A 8 9.39 -3.97 -5.44
N SER A 9 10.20 -4.28 -4.44
CA SER A 9 11.65 -4.48 -4.63
C SER A 9 11.94 -5.63 -5.59
N LEU A 10 11.23 -6.76 -5.43
CA LEU A 10 11.35 -7.91 -6.32
C LEU A 10 10.86 -7.58 -7.73
N PHE A 11 9.68 -6.97 -7.84
CA PHE A 11 9.10 -6.58 -9.12
C PHE A 11 10.04 -5.68 -9.93
N LEU A 12 10.63 -4.66 -9.30
CA LEU A 12 11.54 -3.74 -9.98
C LEU A 12 12.86 -4.42 -10.34
N HIS A 13 13.38 -5.29 -9.47
CA HIS A 13 14.55 -6.09 -9.79
C HIS A 13 14.32 -6.96 -11.02
N ASP A 14 13.19 -7.67 -11.09
CA ASP A 14 12.84 -8.53 -12.23
C ASP A 14 12.64 -7.76 -13.54
N ARG A 15 12.31 -6.46 -13.44
CA ARG A 15 12.31 -5.54 -14.60
C ARG A 15 13.68 -4.99 -14.97
N GLY A 16 14.73 -5.39 -14.28
CA GLY A 16 16.11 -4.98 -14.57
C GLY A 16 16.57 -3.68 -13.89
N HIS A 17 15.79 -3.13 -12.97
CA HIS A 17 16.22 -1.98 -12.17
C HIS A 17 17.26 -2.38 -11.13
N ARG A 18 18.21 -1.49 -10.86
CA ARG A 18 19.10 -1.62 -9.69
C ARG A 18 18.37 -1.15 -8.45
N VAL A 19 18.05 -2.09 -7.56
CA VAL A 19 17.24 -1.83 -6.37
C VAL A 19 18.08 -1.84 -5.11
N THR A 20 17.91 -0.81 -4.28
CA THR A 20 18.34 -0.81 -2.88
C THR A 20 17.09 -0.83 -2.00
N SER A 21 16.98 -1.82 -1.15
CA SER A 21 15.87 -1.99 -0.21
C SER A 21 16.30 -1.60 1.20
N THR A 22 15.43 -0.94 1.95
CA THR A 22 15.72 -0.51 3.33
C THR A 22 14.83 -1.22 4.33
N GLY A 23 15.31 -1.43 5.54
CA GLY A 23 14.54 -2.02 6.63
C GLY A 23 15.14 -1.81 8.00
N ARG A 24 14.30 -1.74 9.02
CA ARG A 24 14.70 -1.46 10.42
C ARG A 24 15.64 -2.52 11.01
N SER A 25 15.40 -3.79 10.74
CA SER A 25 16.10 -4.89 11.40
C SER A 25 17.47 -5.21 10.83
N GLY A 26 17.86 -4.69 9.69
CA GLY A 26 19.06 -5.09 8.96
C GLY A 26 19.07 -6.56 8.51
N ARG A 27 18.00 -7.31 8.78
CA ARG A 27 17.82 -8.68 8.28
C ARG A 27 17.26 -8.64 6.88
N PRO A 28 17.72 -9.52 5.98
CA PRO A 28 17.13 -9.64 4.66
C PRO A 28 15.60 -9.84 4.77
N ALA A 29 14.85 -9.04 4.04
CA ALA A 29 13.41 -9.20 3.98
C ALA A 29 13.02 -10.40 3.08
N PHE A 30 13.92 -10.80 2.19
CA PHE A 30 13.77 -11.90 1.23
C PHE A 30 15.15 -12.40 0.80
N ASP A 31 15.21 -13.64 0.34
CA ASP A 31 16.45 -14.27 -0.12
C ASP A 31 16.73 -13.91 -1.60
N GLN A 32 17.21 -12.68 -1.81
CA GLN A 32 17.62 -12.21 -3.12
C GLN A 32 18.95 -11.46 -2.99
N SER A 33 20.05 -12.17 -3.24
CA SER A 33 21.40 -11.61 -3.13
C SER A 33 21.70 -10.46 -4.09
N ALA A 34 20.90 -10.33 -5.17
CA ALA A 34 21.04 -9.28 -6.17
C ALA A 34 20.40 -7.93 -5.75
N ILE A 35 19.56 -7.91 -4.72
CA ILE A 35 18.98 -6.69 -4.18
C ILE A 35 19.80 -6.23 -2.99
N HIS A 36 20.41 -5.04 -3.09
CA HIS A 36 21.16 -4.47 -1.98
C HIS A 36 20.22 -4.09 -0.84
N GLN A 37 20.43 -4.69 0.34
CA GLN A 37 19.60 -4.45 1.52
C GLN A 37 20.40 -3.71 2.57
N ILE A 38 19.92 -2.56 3.03
CA ILE A 38 20.56 -1.75 4.06
C ILE A 38 19.65 -1.58 5.27
N ARG A 39 20.27 -1.48 6.46
CA ARG A 39 19.53 -1.09 7.64
C ARG A 39 19.27 0.42 7.58
N PHE A 40 18.01 0.80 7.71
CA PHE A 40 17.60 2.19 7.83
C PHE A 40 16.28 2.25 8.62
N ASP A 41 16.27 2.99 9.71
CA ASP A 41 15.07 3.21 10.53
C ASP A 41 14.58 4.64 10.36
N LEU A 42 13.39 4.81 9.80
CA LEU A 42 12.76 6.11 9.57
C LEU A 42 12.60 6.95 10.84
N LEU A 43 12.51 6.30 12.01
CA LEU A 43 12.28 6.96 13.29
C LEU A 43 13.58 7.28 14.05
N GLU A 44 14.64 6.49 13.86
CA GLU A 44 15.92 6.62 14.57
C GLU A 44 17.00 7.32 13.72
N ASP A 45 17.00 7.10 12.41
CA ASP A 45 18.04 7.62 11.51
C ASP A 45 17.74 9.05 11.03
N HIS A 46 17.73 10.01 11.96
CA HIS A 46 17.45 11.45 11.71
C HIS A 46 18.47 12.11 10.76
N GLY A 47 18.68 11.53 9.56
CA GLY A 47 19.66 12.05 8.59
C GLY A 47 21.12 11.66 8.87
N SER A 48 21.37 10.80 9.88
CA SER A 48 22.72 10.34 10.23
C SER A 48 23.25 9.22 9.34
N THR A 49 22.38 8.41 8.76
CA THR A 49 22.74 7.34 7.82
C THR A 49 22.65 7.86 6.39
N PRO A 50 23.77 7.93 5.64
CA PRO A 50 23.74 8.34 4.25
C PRO A 50 22.87 7.41 3.41
N LEU A 51 21.92 7.98 2.66
CA LEU A 51 21.13 7.23 1.70
C LEU A 51 21.94 7.02 0.41
N PRO A 52 21.82 5.87 -0.24
CA PRO A 52 22.43 5.67 -1.55
C PRO A 52 21.74 6.55 -2.59
N GLY A 53 22.50 7.07 -3.54
CA GLY A 53 21.94 7.80 -4.68
C GLY A 53 20.98 6.93 -5.47
N SER A 54 19.83 7.48 -5.80
CA SER A 54 18.79 6.82 -6.60
C SER A 54 18.05 7.84 -7.47
N GLU A 55 17.59 7.42 -8.65
CA GLU A 55 16.75 8.27 -9.50
C GLU A 55 15.35 8.44 -8.88
N VAL A 56 14.82 7.36 -8.32
CA VAL A 56 13.49 7.29 -7.71
C VAL A 56 13.59 6.68 -6.32
N ALA A 57 12.96 7.31 -5.33
CA ALA A 57 12.75 6.74 -4.01
C ALA A 57 11.28 6.35 -3.83
N ILE A 58 11.04 5.11 -3.38
CA ILE A 58 9.70 4.61 -3.09
C ILE A 58 9.55 4.47 -1.58
N ILE A 59 8.61 5.21 -1.02
CA ILE A 59 8.36 5.28 0.42
C ILE A 59 7.05 4.57 0.71
N ALA A 60 7.13 3.36 1.27
CA ALA A 60 5.97 2.56 1.68
C ALA A 60 6.05 2.23 3.17
N PRO A 61 5.83 3.21 4.05
CA PRO A 61 6.01 3.05 5.49
C PRO A 61 4.81 2.34 6.10
N TRP A 62 5.07 1.47 7.09
CA TRP A 62 4.06 1.14 8.08
C TRP A 62 4.15 2.18 9.20
N ILE A 63 3.19 3.07 9.28
CA ILE A 63 3.16 4.12 10.30
C ILE A 63 2.52 3.52 11.55
N GLU A 64 3.35 3.15 12.54
CA GLU A 64 2.85 2.89 13.89
C GLU A 64 2.46 4.23 14.50
N VAL A 65 1.19 4.36 14.84
CA VAL A 65 0.69 5.60 15.43
C VAL A 65 0.94 5.54 16.92
N ASP A 66 2.09 5.98 17.34
CA ASP A 66 2.31 6.33 18.73
C ASP A 66 1.66 7.68 19.03
N ASN A 67 0.81 7.68 20.04
CA ASN A 67 0.07 8.77 20.69
C ASN A 67 0.63 10.21 20.47
N GLY A 68 0.57 10.73 19.25
CA GLY A 68 0.74 12.16 18.98
C GLY A 68 2.17 12.70 18.81
N ALA A 69 3.20 11.88 18.88
CA ALA A 69 4.55 12.34 18.57
C ALA A 69 4.76 12.34 17.04
N SER A 70 4.51 13.48 16.40
CA SER A 70 4.96 13.70 15.03
C SER A 70 6.49 13.85 15.06
N THR A 71 7.21 12.76 14.87
CA THR A 71 8.63 12.86 14.57
C THR A 71 8.78 13.45 13.17
N PRO A 72 9.72 14.37 12.94
CA PRO A 72 9.95 15.01 11.64
C PRO A 72 10.64 14.07 10.64
N TRP A 73 10.35 12.76 10.74
CA TRP A 73 11.05 11.74 9.95
C TRP A 73 10.92 11.95 8.44
N MET A 74 9.76 12.46 7.97
CA MET A 74 9.55 12.72 6.55
C MET A 74 10.43 13.88 6.04
N ASP A 75 10.51 14.98 6.77
CA ASP A 75 11.40 16.10 6.41
C ASP A 75 12.86 15.65 6.37
N ASN A 76 13.34 14.91 7.39
CA ASN A 76 14.69 14.37 7.44
C ASN A 76 15.00 13.40 6.31
N LEU A 77 14.03 12.52 5.98
CA LEU A 77 14.17 11.59 4.86
C LEU A 77 14.29 12.33 3.53
N LEU A 78 13.46 13.35 3.30
CA LEU A 78 13.50 14.17 2.08
C LEU A 78 14.82 14.93 1.94
N ASP A 79 15.35 15.48 3.04
CA ASP A 79 16.66 16.11 3.05
C ASP A 79 17.77 15.13 2.66
N GLY A 80 17.74 13.92 3.22
CA GLY A 80 18.68 12.86 2.89
C GLY A 80 18.58 12.39 1.43
N LEU A 81 17.37 12.22 0.90
CA LEU A 81 17.13 11.85 -0.50
C LEU A 81 17.60 12.94 -1.47
N SER A 82 17.33 14.20 -1.17
CA SER A 82 17.80 15.33 -1.97
C SER A 82 19.33 15.42 -1.97
N ALA A 83 19.96 15.26 -0.81
CA ALA A 83 21.43 15.24 -0.70
C ALA A 83 22.04 14.05 -1.47
N ALA A 84 21.33 12.94 -1.59
CA ALA A 84 21.72 11.77 -2.38
C ALA A 84 21.45 11.92 -3.89
N GLY A 85 20.86 13.05 -4.33
CA GLY A 85 20.58 13.34 -5.74
C GLY A 85 19.31 12.66 -6.27
N THR A 86 18.37 12.27 -5.40
CA THR A 86 17.09 11.69 -5.81
C THR A 86 16.23 12.76 -6.50
N GLY A 87 15.72 12.46 -7.70
CA GLY A 87 14.89 13.37 -8.50
C GLY A 87 13.39 13.11 -8.37
N ALA A 88 12.97 11.91 -8.00
CA ALA A 88 11.57 11.56 -7.88
C ALA A 88 11.27 10.76 -6.61
N VAL A 89 10.08 11.00 -6.04
CA VAL A 89 9.57 10.32 -4.85
C VAL A 89 8.18 9.76 -5.14
N ILE A 90 7.98 8.48 -4.88
CA ILE A 90 6.68 7.82 -4.89
C ILE A 90 6.32 7.46 -3.45
N TYR A 91 5.25 8.05 -2.93
CA TYR A 91 4.80 7.83 -1.55
C TYR A 91 3.51 7.01 -1.50
N PHE A 92 3.53 5.91 -0.79
CA PHE A 92 2.35 5.12 -0.51
C PHE A 92 1.57 5.72 0.66
N SER A 93 0.56 6.48 0.33
CA SER A 93 -0.49 6.95 1.23
C SER A 93 -1.61 5.90 1.31
N THR A 94 -2.74 6.26 1.84
CA THR A 94 -3.88 5.37 2.07
C THR A 94 -5.21 6.01 1.65
N MET A 95 -6.16 5.21 1.20
CA MET A 95 -7.53 5.67 0.98
C MET A 95 -8.23 6.14 2.26
N TRP A 96 -7.72 5.77 3.46
CA TRP A 96 -8.28 6.19 4.74
C TRP A 96 -8.14 7.69 5.03
N VAL A 97 -7.44 8.44 4.19
CA VAL A 97 -7.47 9.92 4.23
C VAL A 97 -8.86 10.48 3.89
N TYR A 98 -9.70 9.73 3.17
CA TYR A 98 -11.09 10.10 2.89
C TYR A 98 -12.05 9.83 4.06
N GLY A 99 -11.60 9.15 5.12
CA GLY A 99 -12.40 8.79 6.28
C GLY A 99 -12.74 7.30 6.35
N GLN A 100 -13.34 6.88 7.48
CA GLN A 100 -13.65 5.45 7.72
C GLN A 100 -14.92 4.95 7.04
N ASN A 101 -15.87 5.83 6.78
CA ASN A 101 -17.14 5.49 6.14
C ASN A 101 -17.39 6.44 4.95
N PRO A 102 -16.54 6.40 3.92
CA PRO A 102 -16.73 7.26 2.78
C PRO A 102 -17.96 6.84 1.99
N GLU A 103 -18.59 7.81 1.33
CA GLU A 103 -19.79 7.61 0.53
C GLU A 103 -19.60 8.15 -0.89
N GLY A 104 -20.32 7.55 -1.84
CA GLY A 104 -20.33 8.02 -3.22
C GLY A 104 -19.02 7.77 -3.96
N THR A 105 -18.69 8.62 -4.92
CA THR A 105 -17.46 8.49 -5.71
C THR A 105 -16.34 9.30 -5.08
N LEU A 106 -15.24 8.61 -4.80
CA LEU A 106 -14.01 9.17 -4.21
C LEU A 106 -12.98 9.37 -5.32
N SER A 107 -12.85 10.58 -5.80
CA SER A 107 -11.76 11.00 -6.70
C SER A 107 -10.61 11.63 -5.89
N GLU A 108 -9.49 11.90 -6.54
CA GLU A 108 -8.34 12.56 -5.92
C GLU A 108 -8.66 13.98 -5.43
N SER A 109 -9.67 14.62 -6.01
CA SER A 109 -10.19 15.93 -5.61
C SER A 109 -11.27 15.88 -4.52
N SER A 110 -11.70 14.70 -4.10
CA SER A 110 -12.69 14.55 -3.03
C SER A 110 -12.15 15.08 -1.71
N PRO A 111 -13.00 15.68 -0.85
CA PRO A 111 -12.59 16.14 0.46
C PRO A 111 -11.92 15.04 1.29
N VAL A 112 -10.81 15.37 1.93
CA VAL A 112 -10.13 14.47 2.87
C VAL A 112 -10.56 14.79 4.30
N SER A 113 -10.95 13.77 5.06
CA SER A 113 -11.39 13.89 6.45
C SER A 113 -11.06 12.59 7.19
N PRO A 114 -9.78 12.31 7.44
CA PRO A 114 -9.39 11.10 8.14
C PRO A 114 -10.04 11.07 9.52
N SER A 115 -10.49 9.90 9.94
CA SER A 115 -11.21 9.70 11.19
C SER A 115 -10.42 8.82 12.16
N GLY A 116 -9.12 8.77 12.00
CA GLY A 116 -8.24 8.02 12.89
C GLY A 116 -6.77 8.30 12.64
N PRO A 117 -5.94 8.00 13.63
CA PRO A 117 -4.55 8.42 13.67
C PRO A 117 -3.72 7.93 12.47
N TYR A 118 -4.08 6.78 11.88
CA TYR A 118 -3.40 6.25 10.69
C TYR A 118 -3.63 7.13 9.46
N GLY A 119 -4.89 7.46 9.16
CA GLY A 119 -5.23 8.38 8.06
C GLY A 119 -4.66 9.78 8.27
N ASP A 120 -4.74 10.29 9.52
CA ASP A 120 -4.18 11.59 9.90
C ASP A 120 -2.66 11.67 9.67
N ALA A 121 -1.94 10.59 10.01
CA ALA A 121 -0.49 10.54 9.81
C ALA A 121 -0.12 10.54 8.32
N HIS A 122 -0.85 9.78 7.51
CA HIS A 122 -0.65 9.79 6.06
C HIS A 122 -0.97 11.14 5.44
N LEU A 123 -2.07 11.79 5.84
CA LEU A 123 -2.43 13.12 5.33
C LEU A 123 -1.37 14.17 5.68
N ARG A 124 -0.83 14.16 6.91
CA ARG A 124 0.29 15.05 7.28
C ARG A 124 1.52 14.83 6.40
N ASN A 125 1.83 13.59 6.04
CA ASN A 125 2.93 13.29 5.13
C ASN A 125 2.65 13.76 3.69
N GLU A 126 1.40 13.67 3.21
CA GLU A 126 0.99 14.25 1.92
C GLU A 126 1.22 15.77 1.91
N ASP A 127 0.87 16.47 2.99
CA ASP A 127 1.09 17.92 3.14
C ASP A 127 2.58 18.28 3.14
N ILE A 128 3.42 17.52 3.86
CA ILE A 128 4.87 17.73 3.87
C ILE A 128 5.45 17.53 2.47
N LEU A 129 5.11 16.44 1.81
CA LEU A 129 5.58 16.13 0.45
C LEU A 129 5.17 17.21 -0.54
N THR A 130 3.92 17.68 -0.47
CA THR A 130 3.39 18.73 -1.35
C THR A 130 4.15 20.03 -1.16
N ARG A 131 4.42 20.43 0.06
CA ARG A 131 5.18 21.64 0.38
C ARG A 131 6.64 21.53 -0.10
N ARG A 132 7.29 20.40 0.23
CA ARG A 132 8.74 20.20 -0.03
C ARG A 132 9.07 19.94 -1.50
N ALA A 133 8.13 19.42 -2.29
CA ALA A 133 8.35 19.12 -3.71
C ALA A 133 8.84 20.32 -4.51
N GLY A 134 8.19 21.48 -4.35
CA GLY A 134 8.58 22.72 -5.02
C GLY A 134 9.92 23.27 -4.52
N GLU A 135 10.15 23.24 -3.19
CA GLU A 135 11.39 23.73 -2.56
C GLU A 135 12.62 22.92 -3.02
N MET A 136 12.45 21.62 -3.20
CA MET A 136 13.55 20.68 -3.51
C MET A 136 13.60 20.25 -4.97
N HIS A 137 12.71 20.77 -5.81
CA HIS A 137 12.58 20.37 -7.22
C HIS A 137 12.36 18.85 -7.41
N LEU A 138 11.68 18.21 -6.46
CA LEU A 138 11.33 16.80 -6.53
C LEU A 138 10.06 16.57 -7.36
N ASP A 139 10.06 15.52 -8.16
CA ASP A 139 8.83 14.97 -8.77
C ASP A 139 8.16 14.04 -7.76
N VAL A 140 7.02 14.41 -7.23
CA VAL A 140 6.34 13.68 -6.18
C VAL A 140 5.05 13.03 -6.69
N THR A 141 4.92 11.73 -6.51
CA THR A 141 3.67 11.00 -6.74
C THR A 141 3.17 10.40 -5.44
N ILE A 142 1.97 10.77 -5.04
CA ILE A 142 1.29 10.30 -3.83
C ILE A 142 0.23 9.27 -4.24
N LEU A 143 0.33 8.06 -3.71
CA LEU A 143 -0.55 6.94 -4.05
C LEU A 143 -1.51 6.68 -2.88
N ARG A 144 -2.77 7.12 -2.99
CA ARG A 144 -3.83 6.79 -2.02
C ARG A 144 -4.32 5.38 -2.28
N MET A 145 -3.63 4.41 -1.67
CA MET A 145 -3.85 3.00 -1.94
C MET A 145 -4.98 2.42 -1.09
N SER A 146 -5.78 1.54 -1.70
CA SER A 146 -6.74 0.69 -1.02
C SER A 146 -6.06 -0.54 -0.39
N ASN A 147 -6.82 -1.57 -0.02
CA ASN A 147 -6.26 -2.76 0.62
C ASN A 147 -5.54 -3.64 -0.41
N LEU A 148 -4.24 -3.83 -0.25
CA LEU A 148 -3.45 -4.69 -1.12
C LEU A 148 -3.69 -6.16 -0.76
N VAL A 149 -3.93 -7.00 -1.77
CA VAL A 149 -3.99 -8.45 -1.66
C VAL A 149 -2.95 -9.10 -2.57
N GLY A 150 -2.56 -10.32 -2.25
CA GLY A 150 -1.59 -11.10 -3.00
C GLY A 150 -0.54 -11.76 -2.09
N PRO A 151 0.30 -12.67 -2.63
CA PRO A 151 1.23 -13.44 -1.83
C PRO A 151 2.27 -12.57 -1.11
N ASP A 152 2.63 -12.94 0.13
CA ASP A 152 3.76 -12.30 0.80
C ASP A 152 5.08 -12.84 0.26
N PRO A 153 5.91 -12.00 -0.38
CA PRO A 153 7.20 -12.45 -0.87
C PRO A 153 8.19 -12.80 0.24
N CYS A 154 7.86 -12.48 1.50
CA CYS A 154 8.67 -12.80 2.66
C CYS A 154 8.13 -13.97 3.48
N TYR A 155 7.08 -14.65 3.00
CA TYR A 155 6.58 -15.86 3.66
C TYR A 155 7.62 -17.01 3.59
N PRO A 156 7.90 -17.76 4.67
CA PRO A 156 7.29 -17.73 5.99
C PRO A 156 7.96 -16.79 7.01
N LEU A 157 8.78 -15.85 6.60
CA LEU A 157 9.53 -14.96 7.51
C LEU A 157 8.66 -13.96 8.26
N ARG A 158 7.41 -13.74 7.80
CA ARG A 158 6.42 -12.90 8.48
C ARG A 158 5.23 -13.70 8.95
N VAL A 159 4.77 -13.38 10.16
CA VAL A 159 3.69 -14.09 10.83
C VAL A 159 2.35 -13.35 10.72
N LYS A 160 2.37 -12.02 10.52
CA LYS A 160 1.17 -11.20 10.45
C LYS A 160 1.33 -10.10 9.40
N ILE A 161 0.38 -10.01 8.48
CA ILE A 161 0.42 -9.03 7.39
C ILE A 161 -0.79 -8.10 7.48
N ASP A 162 -1.98 -8.58 7.13
CA ASP A 162 -3.23 -7.84 7.15
C ASP A 162 -4.43 -8.78 7.37
N PHE A 163 -5.64 -8.18 7.39
CA PHE A 163 -6.85 -8.94 7.67
C PHE A 163 -7.19 -9.96 6.58
N VAL A 164 -6.82 -9.73 5.31
CA VAL A 164 -7.08 -10.68 4.21
C VAL A 164 -6.25 -11.94 4.41
N HIS A 165 -4.96 -11.79 4.72
CA HIS A 165 -4.08 -12.93 5.02
C HIS A 165 -4.53 -13.68 6.28
N GLU A 166 -5.04 -12.98 7.30
CA GLU A 166 -5.62 -13.62 8.49
C GLU A 166 -6.83 -14.48 8.11
N LEU A 167 -7.75 -13.96 7.30
CA LEU A 167 -8.91 -14.72 6.82
C LEU A 167 -8.51 -15.92 5.96
N MET A 168 -7.51 -15.75 5.08
CA MET A 168 -6.98 -16.85 4.26
C MET A 168 -6.33 -17.93 5.12
N ALA A 169 -5.50 -17.55 6.09
CA ALA A 169 -4.85 -18.49 7.00
C ALA A 169 -5.89 -19.32 7.78
N THR A 170 -6.90 -18.68 8.37
CA THR A 170 -7.95 -19.38 9.12
C THR A 170 -8.82 -20.27 8.22
N ALA A 171 -9.08 -19.85 6.98
CA ALA A 171 -9.78 -20.67 6.00
C ALA A 171 -9.01 -21.96 5.67
N VAL A 172 -7.68 -21.83 5.48
CA VAL A 172 -6.80 -22.94 5.09
C VAL A 172 -6.50 -23.87 6.28
N ASP A 173 -6.12 -23.28 7.43
CA ASP A 173 -5.64 -24.05 8.58
C ASP A 173 -6.82 -24.68 9.36
N ASP A 174 -7.86 -23.88 9.63
CA ASP A 174 -8.96 -24.23 10.52
C ASP A 174 -10.24 -24.64 9.78
N GLY A 175 -10.35 -24.37 8.48
CA GLY A 175 -11.61 -24.54 7.72
C GLY A 175 -12.72 -23.61 8.22
N LEU A 176 -12.34 -22.43 8.74
CA LEU A 176 -13.26 -21.47 9.36
C LEU A 176 -12.85 -20.05 9.02
N ILE A 177 -13.84 -19.25 8.63
CA ILE A 177 -13.73 -17.78 8.60
C ILE A 177 -14.74 -17.22 9.59
N GLU A 178 -14.27 -16.42 10.54
CA GLU A 178 -15.10 -15.68 11.49
C GLU A 178 -14.96 -14.18 11.24
N LEU A 179 -15.98 -13.56 10.64
CA LEU A 179 -15.98 -12.11 10.48
C LEU A 179 -16.34 -11.44 11.80
N ARG A 180 -15.46 -10.54 12.26
CA ARG A 180 -15.68 -9.70 13.45
C ARG A 180 -16.30 -8.35 13.12
N SER A 181 -16.16 -7.92 11.86
CA SER A 181 -16.78 -6.70 11.34
C SER A 181 -18.16 -6.97 10.77
N LYS A 182 -18.96 -5.90 10.57
CA LYS A 182 -20.25 -6.03 9.91
C LYS A 182 -20.08 -6.60 8.50
N PRO A 183 -20.91 -7.60 8.10
CA PRO A 183 -20.87 -8.20 6.77
C PRO A 183 -20.97 -7.21 5.62
N SER A 184 -21.78 -6.17 5.76
CA SER A 184 -22.00 -5.12 4.75
C SER A 184 -20.86 -4.10 4.64
N THR A 185 -19.85 -4.13 5.51
CA THR A 185 -18.73 -3.16 5.46
C THR A 185 -18.06 -3.17 4.10
N PRO A 186 -18.02 -2.03 3.37
CA PRO A 186 -17.43 -1.99 2.04
C PRO A 186 -15.91 -2.06 2.12
N ARG A 187 -15.32 -2.76 1.16
CA ARG A 187 -13.87 -2.88 0.97
C ARG A 187 -13.53 -2.75 -0.50
N ASN A 188 -12.64 -1.85 -0.80
CA ASN A 188 -11.93 -1.85 -2.07
C ASN A 188 -10.61 -2.61 -1.86
N VAL A 189 -10.29 -3.51 -2.75
CA VAL A 189 -9.04 -4.30 -2.71
C VAL A 189 -8.35 -4.17 -4.04
N ILE A 190 -7.02 -4.10 -4.02
CA ILE A 190 -6.17 -4.09 -5.20
C ILE A 190 -5.27 -5.32 -5.18
N THR A 191 -5.17 -6.01 -6.31
CA THR A 191 -4.22 -7.12 -6.47
C THR A 191 -2.78 -6.62 -6.59
N ARG A 192 -1.83 -7.45 -6.21
CA ARG A 192 -0.40 -7.14 -6.40
C ARG A 192 -0.07 -6.95 -7.88
N SER A 193 -0.63 -7.77 -8.73
CA SER A 193 -0.43 -7.69 -10.19
C SER A 193 -0.89 -6.35 -10.74
N LEU A 194 -2.07 -5.85 -10.34
CA LEU A 194 -2.56 -4.55 -10.75
C LEU A 194 -1.73 -3.40 -10.18
N LEU A 195 -1.30 -3.51 -8.92
CA LEU A 195 -0.36 -2.54 -8.32
C LEU A 195 0.95 -2.45 -9.11
N HIS A 196 1.52 -3.59 -9.49
CA HIS A 196 2.76 -3.64 -10.29
C HIS A 196 2.56 -3.01 -11.67
N HIS A 197 1.42 -3.25 -12.32
CA HIS A 197 1.08 -2.62 -13.59
C HIS A 197 1.04 -1.09 -13.47
N TYR A 198 0.36 -0.56 -12.47
CA TYR A 198 0.30 0.87 -12.22
C TYR A 198 1.67 1.47 -11.87
N LEU A 199 2.42 0.78 -11.03
CA LEU A 199 3.74 1.26 -10.63
C LEU A 199 4.72 1.31 -11.80
N ALA A 200 4.66 0.33 -12.73
CA ALA A 200 5.44 0.36 -13.96
C ALA A 200 5.18 1.64 -14.76
N ALA A 201 3.91 1.96 -15.00
CA ALA A 201 3.53 3.15 -15.76
C ALA A 201 3.98 4.46 -15.08
N ILE A 202 3.96 4.51 -13.74
CA ILE A 202 4.43 5.68 -12.98
C ILE A 202 5.95 5.84 -13.12
N ILE A 203 6.70 4.75 -13.04
CA ILE A 203 8.18 4.78 -13.10
C ILE A 203 8.68 5.05 -14.52
N ASP A 204 8.01 4.48 -15.53
CA ASP A 204 8.42 4.60 -16.93
C ASP A 204 8.15 6.00 -17.53
N ARG A 205 7.41 6.85 -16.84
CA ARG A 205 7.14 8.23 -17.30
C ARG A 205 8.31 9.17 -17.03
N SER A 206 8.40 10.23 -17.83
CA SER A 206 9.41 11.27 -17.63
C SER A 206 9.18 12.03 -16.32
N SER A 207 10.25 12.23 -15.56
CA SER A 207 10.23 13.06 -14.37
C SER A 207 9.97 14.53 -14.70
N SER A 208 9.26 15.22 -13.84
CA SER A 208 8.94 16.65 -13.96
C SER A 208 9.23 17.35 -12.63
N PRO A 209 10.37 18.02 -12.49
CA PRO A 209 10.79 18.64 -11.25
C PRO A 209 9.76 19.61 -10.67
N GLY A 210 9.46 19.47 -9.39
CA GLY A 210 8.47 20.28 -8.67
C GLY A 210 7.02 19.88 -8.90
N ARG A 211 6.75 18.83 -9.70
CA ARG A 211 5.40 18.30 -9.87
C ARG A 211 4.97 17.56 -8.60
N VAL A 212 3.70 17.75 -8.23
CA VAL A 212 3.01 16.92 -7.25
C VAL A 212 1.78 16.34 -7.90
N GLU A 213 1.64 15.03 -7.86
CA GLU A 213 0.47 14.34 -8.37
C GLU A 213 -0.05 13.34 -7.33
N ILE A 214 -1.35 13.38 -7.11
CA ILE A 214 -2.04 12.43 -6.25
C ILE A 214 -2.81 11.48 -7.15
N LEU A 215 -2.73 10.17 -6.87
CA LEU A 215 -3.42 9.12 -7.62
C LEU A 215 -4.10 8.15 -6.66
N ASN A 216 -5.37 7.87 -6.91
CA ASN A 216 -6.06 6.77 -6.26
C ASN A 216 -5.60 5.45 -6.85
N ILE A 217 -5.15 4.53 -6.00
CA ILE A 217 -4.71 3.19 -6.38
C ILE A 217 -5.63 2.17 -5.71
N GLY A 218 -6.45 1.52 -6.48
CA GLY A 218 -7.42 0.54 -6.00
C GLY A 218 -7.86 -0.43 -7.08
N GLY A 219 -8.54 -1.47 -6.66
CA GLY A 219 -9.19 -2.39 -7.58
C GLY A 219 -10.43 -1.77 -8.23
N THR A 220 -10.88 -2.38 -9.30
CA THR A 220 -11.99 -1.90 -10.12
C THR A 220 -13.34 -1.98 -9.42
N THR A 221 -13.44 -2.79 -8.35
CA THR A 221 -14.71 -3.06 -7.66
C THR A 221 -14.58 -2.91 -6.15
N THR A 222 -15.54 -2.21 -5.55
CA THR A 222 -15.76 -2.22 -4.10
C THR A 222 -16.76 -3.32 -3.76
N MET A 223 -16.41 -4.22 -2.87
CA MET A 223 -17.24 -5.34 -2.43
C MET A 223 -17.52 -5.26 -0.92
N THR A 224 -18.43 -6.07 -0.41
CA THR A 224 -18.66 -6.18 1.02
C THR A 224 -17.62 -7.11 1.68
N MET A 225 -17.43 -6.96 3.00
CA MET A 225 -16.61 -7.92 3.77
C MET A 225 -17.12 -9.35 3.62
N LEU A 226 -18.45 -9.53 3.54
CA LEU A 226 -19.05 -10.84 3.34
C LEU A 226 -18.72 -11.42 1.97
N ASP A 227 -18.77 -10.59 0.91
CA ASP A 227 -18.43 -11.05 -0.45
C ASP A 227 -16.95 -11.43 -0.54
N LEU A 228 -16.06 -10.62 0.06
CA LEU A 228 -14.64 -10.95 0.15
C LEU A 228 -14.40 -12.26 0.89
N ALA A 229 -15.04 -12.44 2.05
CA ALA A 229 -14.90 -13.66 2.85
C ALA A 229 -15.44 -14.90 2.13
N ARG A 230 -16.53 -14.76 1.37
CA ARG A 230 -17.07 -15.85 0.54
C ARG A 230 -16.10 -16.25 -0.58
N ARG A 231 -15.49 -15.27 -1.24
CA ARG A 231 -14.47 -15.55 -2.27
C ARG A 231 -13.29 -16.31 -1.68
N ILE A 232 -12.75 -15.83 -0.54
CA ILE A 232 -11.68 -16.53 0.17
C ILE A 232 -12.09 -17.97 0.54
N ALA A 233 -13.30 -18.16 1.07
CA ALA A 233 -13.78 -19.50 1.42
C ALA A 233 -13.83 -20.43 0.20
N LEU A 234 -14.43 -19.97 -0.91
CA LEU A 234 -14.53 -20.75 -2.14
C LEU A 234 -13.16 -21.09 -2.74
N THR A 235 -12.22 -20.13 -2.71
CA THR A 235 -10.84 -20.36 -3.18
C THR A 235 -10.14 -21.40 -2.30
N ALA A 236 -10.25 -21.28 -0.97
CA ALA A 236 -9.65 -22.24 -0.05
C ALA A 236 -10.28 -23.65 -0.20
N GLU A 237 -11.60 -23.76 -0.38
CA GLU A 237 -12.30 -25.01 -0.66
C GLU A 237 -11.80 -25.66 -1.95
N HIS A 238 -11.62 -24.86 -3.01
CA HIS A 238 -11.12 -25.35 -4.30
C HIS A 238 -9.72 -25.96 -4.18
N TYR A 239 -8.79 -25.27 -3.51
CA TYR A 239 -7.41 -25.73 -3.41
C TYR A 239 -7.19 -26.85 -2.40
N HIS A 240 -7.95 -26.90 -1.31
CA HIS A 240 -7.75 -27.88 -0.22
C HIS A 240 -8.79 -29.01 -0.20
N GLY A 241 -9.84 -28.92 -1.02
CA GLY A 241 -10.89 -29.93 -1.10
C GLY A 241 -11.69 -30.11 0.19
N ARG A 242 -11.67 -29.13 1.08
CA ARG A 242 -12.39 -29.15 2.37
C ARG A 242 -13.35 -27.98 2.46
N PRO A 243 -14.58 -28.16 2.99
CA PRO A 243 -15.52 -27.06 3.17
C PRO A 243 -14.98 -26.07 4.21
N VAL A 244 -15.22 -24.78 3.95
CA VAL A 244 -14.87 -23.68 4.86
C VAL A 244 -16.16 -23.11 5.47
N ARG A 245 -16.28 -23.17 6.78
CA ARG A 245 -17.41 -22.58 7.50
C ARG A 245 -17.21 -21.07 7.62
N LEU A 246 -18.20 -20.30 7.17
CA LEU A 246 -18.22 -18.86 7.31
C LEU A 246 -19.25 -18.45 8.37
N THR A 247 -18.81 -17.69 9.37
CA THR A 247 -19.66 -17.11 10.40
C THR A 247 -19.48 -15.59 10.44
N HIS A 248 -20.54 -14.88 10.78
CA HIS A 248 -20.53 -13.42 10.86
C HIS A 248 -21.60 -12.92 11.84
N PRO A 249 -21.43 -11.70 12.40
CA PRO A 249 -22.47 -11.07 13.23
C PRO A 249 -23.72 -10.75 12.40
N GLU A 250 -24.84 -10.56 13.07
CA GLU A 250 -26.04 -10.01 12.42
C GLU A 250 -25.75 -8.60 11.90
N ASP A 251 -26.28 -8.31 10.71
CA ASP A 251 -26.08 -7.02 10.05
C ASP A 251 -27.23 -6.07 10.42
N ALA A 252 -26.98 -5.18 11.37
CA ALA A 252 -27.96 -4.21 11.83
C ALA A 252 -27.77 -2.86 11.11
N GLY A 253 -28.16 -2.78 9.86
CA GLY A 253 -28.22 -1.55 9.08
C GLY A 253 -27.28 -1.49 7.88
N GLU A 254 -27.62 -0.66 6.92
CA GLU A 254 -26.81 -0.42 5.73
C GLU A 254 -25.57 0.39 6.09
N ILE A 255 -24.41 -0.01 5.54
CA ILE A 255 -23.20 0.79 5.54
C ILE A 255 -23.12 1.48 4.18
N PRO A 256 -22.85 2.79 4.14
CA PRO A 256 -22.71 3.52 2.91
C PRO A 256 -21.70 2.87 1.97
N ARG A 257 -22.04 2.80 0.69
CA ARG A 257 -21.13 2.28 -0.34
C ARG A 257 -20.37 3.43 -0.97
N PHE A 258 -19.12 3.18 -1.29
CA PHE A 258 -18.29 4.09 -2.05
C PHE A 258 -17.75 3.42 -3.32
N HIS A 259 -17.42 4.23 -4.27
CA HIS A 259 -16.64 3.87 -5.46
C HIS A 259 -15.32 4.64 -5.41
N LEU A 260 -14.19 3.93 -5.44
CA LEU A 260 -12.89 4.57 -5.56
C LEU A 260 -12.62 4.83 -7.05
N ASP A 261 -12.61 6.10 -7.45
CA ASP A 261 -12.32 6.49 -8.82
C ASP A 261 -10.80 6.36 -9.07
N THR A 262 -10.44 5.44 -9.94
CA THR A 262 -9.06 5.15 -10.36
C THR A 262 -8.82 5.55 -11.82
N SER A 263 -9.68 6.36 -12.41
CA SER A 263 -9.62 6.72 -13.83
C SER A 263 -8.32 7.44 -14.21
N MET A 264 -7.75 8.24 -13.31
CA MET A 264 -6.47 8.92 -13.56
C MET A 264 -5.34 7.93 -13.77
N ILE A 265 -5.17 6.98 -12.87
CA ILE A 265 -4.09 5.97 -13.00
C ILE A 265 -4.38 4.99 -14.16
N GLN A 266 -5.63 4.63 -14.41
CA GLN A 266 -6.00 3.80 -15.56
C GLN A 266 -5.70 4.52 -16.88
N SER A 267 -5.91 5.82 -16.96
CA SER A 267 -5.55 6.62 -18.15
C SER A 267 -4.06 6.66 -18.38
N LEU A 268 -3.25 6.64 -17.33
CA LEU A 268 -1.78 6.60 -17.41
C LEU A 268 -1.28 5.20 -17.81
N ALA A 269 -1.77 4.16 -17.16
CA ALA A 269 -1.23 2.80 -17.28
C ALA A 269 -1.88 1.98 -18.41
N GLY A 270 -3.04 2.39 -18.89
CA GLY A 270 -3.84 1.58 -19.78
C GLY A 270 -4.61 0.47 -19.05
N PRO A 271 -5.44 -0.27 -19.79
CA PRO A 271 -6.25 -1.34 -19.21
C PRO A 271 -5.38 -2.51 -18.74
N CYS A 272 -5.67 -3.01 -17.56
CA CYS A 272 -5.11 -4.25 -17.03
C CYS A 272 -6.26 -5.08 -16.45
N PRO A 273 -6.45 -6.33 -16.88
CA PRO A 273 -7.40 -7.20 -16.23
C PRO A 273 -6.96 -7.50 -14.80
N GLU A 274 -7.87 -7.33 -13.85
CA GLU A 274 -7.65 -7.69 -12.46
C GLU A 274 -8.32 -9.04 -12.20
N ASP A 275 -7.54 -10.02 -11.74
CA ASP A 275 -8.03 -11.32 -11.33
C ASP A 275 -7.78 -11.53 -9.83
N LEU A 276 -8.80 -11.22 -9.03
CA LEU A 276 -8.70 -11.32 -7.58
C LEU A 276 -8.65 -12.80 -7.09
N ASP A 277 -9.19 -13.74 -7.87
CA ASP A 277 -9.21 -15.15 -7.49
C ASP A 277 -7.88 -15.85 -7.81
N ALA A 278 -7.05 -15.26 -8.67
CA ALA A 278 -5.71 -15.75 -9.00
C ALA A 278 -4.62 -15.24 -8.05
N GLU A 279 -4.88 -14.21 -7.25
CA GLU A 279 -3.95 -13.64 -6.27
C GLU A 279 -4.11 -14.31 -4.90
#